data_26c2b14d5ffa070598c623590025cabd
#
_entry.id   26c2b14d5ffa070598c623590025cabd
#
_cell.length_a   1.000
_cell.length_b   1.000
_cell.length_c   1.000
_cell.angle_alpha   90.00
_cell.angle_beta   90.00
_cell.angle_gamma   90.00
#
_symmetry.space_group_name_H-M   'P 1'
#
loop_
_entity.id
_entity.type
_entity.pdbx_description
1 polymer ?
#
loop_
_entity_poly.entity_id
_entity_poly.type
_entity_poly.pdbx_seq_one_letter_code
_entity_poly.pdbx_strand_id
1 'polypeptide(L)'
;MGDFARHQNGKCHVLDVPEIECAVIDAPEGYRGKVKPYPYYFDPTFHRYRLGDPAHLQTPRTIFVCSMADLFGAWVPDEWIKKVFAACEAASQHRYLFLTKNPKRYETILQDYMPPNMWFGWSQDGPMGDSLKFSTHPSAKIFVSIEPLLRPFMKFDVRGLDWAIV
;
A
#
# COMPACT_ATOMS: atom_id res chain seq x y z
N MET A 1 -5.55 21.39 6.72
CA MET A 1 -4.84 20.10 6.60
C MET A 1 -3.54 20.05 7.42
N GLY A 2 -2.72 21.10 7.44
CA GLY A 2 -1.43 21.10 8.17
C GLY A 2 -1.55 20.85 9.68
N ASP A 3 -2.58 21.36 10.33
CA ASP A 3 -2.74 21.19 11.79
C ASP A 3 -3.24 19.81 12.16
N PHE A 4 -4.09 19.20 11.34
CA PHE A 4 -4.52 17.84 11.53
C PHE A 4 -3.35 16.86 11.38
N ALA A 5 -2.54 17.01 10.32
CA ALA A 5 -1.37 16.19 10.09
C ALA A 5 -0.32 16.35 11.21
N ARG A 6 -0.09 17.59 11.69
CA ARG A 6 0.82 17.85 12.83
C ARG A 6 0.32 17.27 14.13
N HIS A 7 -1.00 17.37 14.39
CA HIS A 7 -1.61 16.77 15.55
C HIS A 7 -1.53 15.24 15.52
N GLN A 8 -1.64 14.65 14.33
CA GLN A 8 -1.50 13.22 14.12
C GLN A 8 -0.05 12.77 14.26
N ASN A 9 0.90 13.50 13.66
CA ASN A 9 2.33 13.22 13.80
C ASN A 9 2.78 13.37 15.25
N GLY A 10 2.22 14.32 16.02
CA GLY A 10 2.49 14.46 17.45
C GLY A 10 1.98 13.32 18.32
N LYS A 11 1.11 12.44 17.78
CA LYS A 11 0.62 11.24 18.43
C LYS A 11 1.25 9.95 17.88
N CYS A 12 2.04 10.06 16.82
CA CYS A 12 2.80 8.96 16.25
C CYS A 12 4.03 8.66 17.09
N HIS A 13 3.83 8.03 18.23
CA HIS A 13 4.93 7.58 19.10
C HIS A 13 5.70 6.41 18.51
N VAL A 14 5.16 5.75 17.51
CA VAL A 14 5.77 4.57 16.88
C VAL A 14 7.08 4.89 16.15
N LEU A 15 7.28 6.15 15.75
CA LEU A 15 8.55 6.59 15.14
C LEU A 15 9.68 6.68 16.17
N ASP A 16 9.33 6.86 17.45
CA ASP A 16 10.28 6.99 18.55
C ASP A 16 10.37 5.71 19.40
N VAL A 17 9.48 4.75 19.16
CA VAL A 17 9.45 3.49 19.88
C VAL A 17 10.07 2.39 19.03
N PRO A 18 11.22 1.84 19.41
CA PRO A 18 11.89 0.77 18.65
C PRO A 18 11.06 -0.53 18.60
N GLU A 19 9.98 -0.61 19.36
CA GLU A 19 9.15 -1.80 19.50
C GLU A 19 7.82 -1.61 18.78
N ILE A 20 7.84 -1.89 17.49
CA ILE A 20 6.65 -1.98 16.64
C ILE A 20 5.71 -3.12 17.09
N GLU A 21 6.11 -3.93 18.06
CA GLU A 21 5.29 -5.01 18.62
C GLU A 21 3.94 -4.53 19.16
N CYS A 22 3.88 -3.33 19.72
CA CYS A 22 2.60 -2.73 20.15
C CYS A 22 1.63 -2.46 18.99
N ALA A 23 2.13 -2.38 17.77
CA ALA A 23 1.35 -2.08 16.58
C ALA A 23 0.85 -3.33 15.84
N VAL A 24 1.12 -4.52 16.34
CA VAL A 24 0.61 -5.77 15.78
C VAL A 24 -0.62 -6.22 16.56
N ILE A 25 -1.75 -6.33 15.86
CA ILE A 25 -2.98 -6.83 16.43
C ILE A 25 -3.26 -8.22 15.90
N ASP A 26 -3.38 -9.15 16.81
CA ASP A 26 -3.88 -10.49 16.55
C ASP A 26 -5.25 -10.66 17.15
N ALA A 27 -6.12 -11.32 16.40
CA ALA A 27 -7.35 -11.87 16.93
C ALA A 27 -7.29 -13.40 16.83
N PRO A 28 -7.87 -14.12 17.77
CA PRO A 28 -8.00 -15.56 17.68
C PRO A 28 -8.67 -15.98 16.37
N GLU A 29 -8.29 -17.11 15.82
CA GLU A 29 -8.94 -17.68 14.65
C GLU A 29 -10.45 -17.81 14.91
N GLY A 30 -11.28 -17.33 13.97
CA GLY A 30 -12.73 -17.30 14.12
C GLY A 30 -13.28 -16.16 15.00
N TYR A 31 -12.45 -15.22 15.45
CA TYR A 31 -12.90 -14.04 16.21
C TYR A 31 -13.83 -13.19 15.36
N ARG A 32 -15.09 -13.07 15.83
CA ARG A 32 -16.14 -12.26 15.17
C ARG A 32 -16.39 -10.91 15.84
N GLY A 33 -15.56 -10.55 16.82
CA GLY A 33 -15.66 -9.28 17.52
C GLY A 33 -15.22 -8.11 16.64
N LYS A 34 -15.72 -6.91 16.97
CA LYS A 34 -15.30 -5.69 16.29
C LYS A 34 -13.98 -5.23 16.87
N VAL A 35 -12.88 -5.49 16.16
CA VAL A 35 -11.61 -4.82 16.44
C VAL A 35 -11.70 -3.39 15.93
N LYS A 36 -11.30 -2.41 16.74
CA LYS A 36 -11.24 -1.01 16.29
C LYS A 36 -10.29 -0.92 15.09
N PRO A 37 -10.71 -0.33 13.96
CA PRO A 37 -9.87 -0.25 12.77
C PRO A 37 -8.63 0.63 12.98
N TYR A 38 -8.70 1.58 13.93
CA TYR A 38 -7.62 2.51 14.28
C TYR A 38 -7.43 2.54 15.80
N PRO A 39 -6.97 1.44 16.43
CA PRO A 39 -6.88 1.35 17.89
C PRO A 39 -5.84 2.30 18.47
N TYR A 40 -4.83 2.62 17.69
CA TYR A 40 -3.74 3.56 18.02
C TYR A 40 -3.78 4.81 17.13
N TYR A 41 -4.96 5.21 16.68
CA TYR A 41 -5.20 6.36 15.80
C TYR A 41 -4.45 6.23 14.47
N PHE A 42 -3.39 7.00 14.25
CA PHE A 42 -2.59 7.02 13.01
C PHE A 42 -1.25 6.31 13.14
N ASP A 43 -0.98 5.73 14.29
CA ASP A 43 0.21 4.91 14.45
C ASP A 43 0.14 3.70 13.51
N PRO A 44 1.23 3.38 12.80
CA PRO A 44 1.26 2.22 11.92
C PRO A 44 0.83 0.97 12.67
N THR A 45 -0.26 0.37 12.23
CA THR A 45 -0.85 -0.78 12.92
C THR A 45 -1.03 -1.93 11.95
N PHE A 46 -0.43 -3.07 12.27
CA PHE A 46 -0.55 -4.26 11.45
C PHE A 46 -1.64 -5.19 11.99
N HIS A 47 -2.76 -5.23 11.30
CA HIS A 47 -3.88 -6.11 11.60
C HIS A 47 -3.62 -7.51 11.05
N ARG A 48 -2.74 -8.28 11.68
CA ARG A 48 -2.25 -9.57 11.19
C ARG A 48 -3.38 -10.58 10.96
N TYR A 49 -4.41 -10.55 11.78
CA TYR A 49 -5.58 -11.43 11.66
C TYR A 49 -6.36 -11.22 10.36
N ARG A 50 -6.18 -10.05 9.69
CA ARG A 50 -6.86 -9.74 8.42
C ARG A 50 -6.15 -10.30 7.19
N LEU A 51 -4.98 -10.85 7.34
CA LEU A 51 -4.25 -11.43 6.20
C LEU A 51 -5.03 -12.57 5.53
N GLY A 52 -5.87 -13.28 6.29
CA GLY A 52 -6.74 -14.33 5.78
C GLY A 52 -8.01 -13.85 5.06
N ASP A 53 -8.38 -12.56 5.19
CA ASP A 53 -9.64 -12.04 4.63
C ASP A 53 -9.83 -12.36 3.14
N PRO A 54 -8.81 -12.16 2.26
CA PRO A 54 -8.96 -12.45 0.85
C PRO A 54 -9.25 -13.93 0.55
N ALA A 55 -8.66 -14.85 1.29
CA ALA A 55 -8.83 -16.29 1.08
C ALA A 55 -10.27 -16.76 1.35
N HIS A 56 -11.01 -16.03 2.18
CA HIS A 56 -12.42 -16.33 2.46
C HIS A 56 -13.38 -15.89 1.35
N LEU A 57 -12.91 -15.06 0.41
CA LEU A 57 -13.72 -14.57 -0.71
C LEU A 57 -13.63 -15.53 -1.89
N GLN A 58 -14.68 -16.29 -2.13
CA GLN A 58 -14.71 -17.31 -3.20
C GLN A 58 -14.77 -16.67 -4.60
N THR A 59 -15.47 -15.55 -4.74
CA THR A 59 -15.64 -14.89 -6.04
C THR A 59 -14.43 -13.99 -6.33
N PRO A 60 -13.80 -14.09 -7.52
CA PRO A 60 -12.72 -13.20 -7.93
C PRO A 60 -13.11 -11.73 -7.82
N ARG A 61 -12.22 -10.92 -7.25
CA ARG A 61 -12.44 -9.49 -7.03
C ARG A 61 -11.17 -8.68 -7.34
N THR A 62 -11.35 -7.40 -7.62
CA THR A 62 -10.27 -6.43 -7.53
C THR A 62 -10.29 -5.83 -6.12
N ILE A 63 -9.19 -5.98 -5.40
CA ILE A 63 -9.04 -5.57 -4.01
C ILE A 63 -8.02 -4.44 -3.95
N PHE A 64 -8.44 -3.28 -3.44
CA PHE A 64 -7.53 -2.16 -3.16
C PHE A 64 -6.92 -2.37 -1.76
N VAL A 65 -5.62 -2.61 -1.73
CA VAL A 65 -4.91 -2.95 -0.49
C VAL A 65 -4.57 -1.68 0.28
N CYS A 66 -4.87 -1.67 1.57
CA CYS A 66 -4.58 -0.54 2.47
C CYS A 66 -5.15 0.80 1.99
N SER A 67 -6.42 0.82 1.53
CA SER A 67 -7.08 2.04 1.01
C SER A 67 -7.05 3.25 1.95
N MET A 68 -6.87 3.03 3.25
CA MET A 68 -6.83 4.07 4.29
C MET A 68 -5.43 4.24 4.91
N ALA A 69 -4.41 3.60 4.34
CA ALA A 69 -3.04 3.66 4.80
C ALA A 69 -2.08 3.50 3.62
N ASP A 70 -0.81 3.83 3.82
CA ASP A 70 0.24 3.60 2.81
C ASP A 70 1.13 2.44 3.27
N LEU A 71 0.95 1.28 2.64
CA LEU A 71 1.73 0.07 2.94
C LEU A 71 3.23 0.26 2.68
N PHE A 72 3.59 1.17 1.77
CA PHE A 72 4.97 1.43 1.39
C PHE A 72 5.55 2.70 2.03
N GLY A 73 4.88 3.21 3.05
CA GLY A 73 5.43 4.28 3.89
C GLY A 73 6.79 3.89 4.45
N ALA A 74 7.69 4.88 4.61
CA ALA A 74 9.05 4.63 5.10
C ALA A 74 9.10 3.98 6.50
N TRP A 75 8.03 4.17 7.26
CA TRP A 75 7.84 3.65 8.62
C TRP A 75 7.29 2.21 8.67
N VAL A 76 6.89 1.64 7.53
CA VAL A 76 6.34 0.27 7.50
C VAL A 76 7.48 -0.74 7.38
N PRO A 77 7.58 -1.73 8.27
CA PRO A 77 8.59 -2.78 8.17
C PRO A 77 8.44 -3.62 6.90
N ASP A 78 9.55 -3.96 6.27
CA ASP A 78 9.57 -4.81 5.07
C ASP A 78 8.88 -6.17 5.30
N GLU A 79 9.00 -6.69 6.51
CA GLU A 79 8.37 -7.94 6.90
C GLU A 79 6.84 -7.90 6.83
N TRP A 80 6.23 -6.75 7.16
CA TRP A 80 4.78 -6.58 7.03
C TRP A 80 4.35 -6.60 5.57
N ILE A 81 5.11 -5.91 4.71
CA ILE A 81 4.85 -5.89 3.26
C ILE A 81 4.94 -7.30 2.69
N LYS A 82 5.98 -8.05 3.04
CA LYS A 82 6.16 -9.45 2.62
C LYS A 82 5.02 -10.36 3.07
N LYS A 83 4.52 -10.18 4.30
CA LYS A 83 3.35 -10.94 4.80
C LYS A 83 2.08 -10.61 4.03
N VAL A 84 1.87 -9.34 3.67
CA VAL A 84 0.75 -8.93 2.83
C VAL A 84 0.86 -9.55 1.44
N PHE A 85 2.03 -9.53 0.83
CA PHE A 85 2.26 -10.16 -0.48
C PHE A 85 1.97 -11.67 -0.44
N ALA A 86 2.49 -12.37 0.56
CA ALA A 86 2.23 -13.80 0.74
C ALA A 86 0.72 -14.10 0.86
N ALA A 87 -0.03 -13.26 1.59
CA ALA A 87 -1.48 -13.40 1.69
C ALA A 87 -2.21 -13.17 0.36
N CYS A 88 -1.74 -12.19 -0.44
CA CYS A 88 -2.28 -11.93 -1.78
C CYS A 88 -1.98 -13.07 -2.76
N GLU A 89 -0.81 -13.69 -2.64
CA GLU A 89 -0.45 -14.86 -3.45
C GLU A 89 -1.27 -16.09 -3.09
N ALA A 90 -1.47 -16.33 -1.79
CA ALA A 90 -2.29 -17.44 -1.30
C ALA A 90 -3.75 -17.35 -1.79
N ALA A 91 -4.23 -16.13 -2.10
CA ALA A 91 -5.56 -15.89 -2.66
C ALA A 91 -5.44 -15.34 -4.11
N SER A 92 -4.79 -16.10 -4.97
CA SER A 92 -4.41 -15.72 -6.33
C SER A 92 -5.59 -15.51 -7.29
N GLN A 93 -6.80 -15.92 -6.92
CA GLN A 93 -8.02 -15.66 -7.69
C GLN A 93 -8.40 -14.18 -7.75
N HIS A 94 -7.83 -13.33 -6.87
CA HIS A 94 -8.10 -11.90 -6.83
C HIS A 94 -7.01 -11.09 -7.55
N ARG A 95 -7.39 -9.88 -7.98
CA ARG A 95 -6.45 -8.84 -8.40
C ARG A 95 -6.25 -7.87 -7.25
N TYR A 96 -5.00 -7.51 -6.98
CA TYR A 96 -4.65 -6.58 -5.91
C TYR A 96 -4.07 -5.28 -6.46
N LEU A 97 -4.58 -4.15 -5.98
CA LEU A 97 -4.10 -2.83 -6.33
C LEU A 97 -3.36 -2.24 -5.12
N PHE A 98 -2.10 -1.92 -5.30
CA PHE A 98 -1.27 -1.25 -4.32
C PHE A 98 -1.00 0.19 -4.77
N LEU A 99 -1.33 1.16 -3.95
CA LEU A 99 -1.09 2.58 -4.22
C LEU A 99 -0.22 3.17 -3.12
N THR A 100 0.79 3.97 -3.50
CA THR A 100 1.68 4.61 -2.53
C THR A 100 2.03 6.04 -2.94
N LYS A 101 2.38 6.86 -1.95
CA LYS A 101 3.05 8.15 -2.14
C LYS A 101 4.58 8.06 -2.05
N ASN A 102 5.11 6.86 -1.76
CA ASN A 102 6.53 6.57 -1.68
C ASN A 102 6.95 5.48 -2.71
N PRO A 103 6.85 5.77 -4.01
CA PRO A 103 7.08 4.77 -5.05
C PRO A 103 8.53 4.25 -5.09
N LYS A 104 9.51 5.01 -4.59
CA LYS A 104 10.90 4.55 -4.48
C LYS A 104 11.05 3.29 -3.64
N ARG A 105 10.11 3.05 -2.71
CA ARG A 105 10.10 1.83 -1.91
C ARG A 105 9.89 0.56 -2.73
N TYR A 106 9.23 0.66 -3.86
CA TYR A 106 9.07 -0.46 -4.76
C TYR A 106 10.40 -1.00 -5.27
N GLU A 107 11.39 -0.13 -5.54
CA GLU A 107 12.72 -0.53 -6.02
C GLU A 107 13.43 -1.49 -5.05
N THR A 108 13.21 -1.30 -3.75
CA THR A 108 13.82 -2.12 -2.71
C THR A 108 13.02 -3.37 -2.36
N ILE A 109 11.69 -3.29 -2.45
CA ILE A 109 10.80 -4.39 -2.00
C ILE A 109 10.54 -5.39 -3.13
N LEU A 110 10.35 -4.91 -4.35
CA LEU A 110 9.95 -5.77 -5.45
C LEU A 110 11.13 -6.47 -6.10
N GLN A 111 12.26 -5.75 -6.27
CA GLN A 111 13.41 -6.28 -6.99
C GLN A 111 12.97 -7.02 -8.27
N ASP A 112 13.19 -8.35 -8.33
CA ASP A 112 12.80 -9.20 -9.46
C ASP A 112 11.44 -9.92 -9.23
N TYR A 113 10.74 -9.55 -8.16
CA TYR A 113 9.51 -10.23 -7.74
C TYR A 113 8.27 -9.46 -8.19
N MET A 114 7.60 -9.97 -9.22
CA MET A 114 6.40 -9.33 -9.80
C MET A 114 5.25 -10.34 -9.96
N PRO A 115 4.44 -10.53 -8.91
CA PRO A 115 3.29 -11.43 -8.98
C PRO A 115 2.27 -10.97 -10.03
N PRO A 116 1.74 -11.86 -10.88
CA PRO A 116 0.88 -11.49 -12.00
C PRO A 116 -0.48 -10.91 -11.60
N ASN A 117 -0.91 -11.18 -10.37
CA ASN A 117 -2.17 -10.69 -9.83
C ASN A 117 -2.05 -9.40 -9.02
N MET A 118 -0.85 -8.81 -8.93
CA MET A 118 -0.58 -7.57 -8.22
C MET A 118 -0.27 -6.44 -9.17
N TRP A 119 -0.89 -5.29 -8.92
CA TRP A 119 -0.71 -4.05 -9.65
C TRP A 119 -0.12 -3.00 -8.72
N PHE A 120 0.93 -2.35 -9.16
CA PHE A 120 1.67 -1.38 -8.36
C PHE A 120 1.48 0.02 -8.93
N GLY A 121 1.02 0.94 -8.10
CA GLY A 121 0.74 2.30 -8.51
C GLY A 121 1.26 3.33 -7.54
N TRP A 122 1.29 4.57 -7.99
CA TRP A 122 1.62 5.71 -7.13
C TRP A 122 0.68 6.88 -7.35
N SER A 123 0.57 7.72 -6.31
CA SER A 123 -0.14 8.99 -6.40
C SER A 123 0.78 10.07 -6.97
N GLN A 124 0.27 10.81 -7.95
CA GLN A 124 0.97 11.91 -8.60
C GLN A 124 0.13 13.19 -8.48
N ASP A 125 0.69 14.24 -7.89
CA ASP A 125 0.00 15.51 -7.62
C ASP A 125 0.48 16.67 -8.50
N GLY A 126 1.44 16.42 -9.38
CA GLY A 126 2.07 17.41 -10.24
C GLY A 126 2.88 16.79 -11.37
N PRO A 127 3.62 17.61 -12.14
CA PRO A 127 4.47 17.11 -13.21
C PRO A 127 5.39 16.00 -12.70
N MET A 128 5.48 14.92 -13.44
CA MET A 128 6.44 13.86 -13.11
C MET A 128 7.85 14.48 -13.11
N GLY A 129 8.45 14.56 -11.92
CA GLY A 129 9.89 14.53 -11.80
C GLY A 129 10.41 13.25 -12.42
N ASP A 130 11.72 13.10 -12.52
CA ASP A 130 12.38 12.00 -13.21
C ASP A 130 11.56 10.72 -13.13
N SER A 131 11.19 10.24 -14.32
CA SER A 131 10.36 9.04 -14.49
C SER A 131 10.88 7.97 -13.56
N LEU A 132 10.03 7.57 -12.62
CA LEU A 132 10.31 6.39 -11.83
C LEU A 132 10.59 5.28 -12.82
N LYS A 133 11.82 4.90 -12.93
CA LYS A 133 12.25 3.76 -13.74
C LYS A 133 11.75 2.51 -12.99
N PHE A 134 10.42 2.42 -12.87
CA PHE A 134 9.82 1.19 -12.44
C PHE A 134 10.24 0.13 -13.40
N SER A 135 11.00 -0.75 -12.85
CA SER A 135 11.22 -2.10 -13.33
C SER A 135 10.98 -2.28 -14.83
N THR A 136 12.03 -2.46 -15.53
CA THR A 136 12.03 -3.06 -16.87
C THR A 136 11.47 -4.48 -16.90
N HIS A 137 10.83 -4.95 -15.80
CA HIS A 137 10.27 -6.29 -15.77
C HIS A 137 9.01 -6.36 -16.65
N PRO A 138 9.01 -7.15 -17.71
CA PRO A 138 7.96 -7.13 -18.74
C PRO A 138 6.58 -7.57 -18.24
N SER A 139 6.50 -8.20 -17.08
CA SER A 139 5.24 -8.64 -16.47
C SER A 139 4.72 -7.71 -15.38
N ALA A 140 5.42 -6.62 -15.05
CA ALA A 140 4.96 -5.66 -14.08
C ALA A 140 3.66 -5.00 -14.56
N LYS A 141 2.65 -4.93 -13.69
CA LYS A 141 1.41 -4.20 -13.92
C LYS A 141 1.47 -2.90 -13.16
N ILE A 142 1.56 -1.80 -13.89
CA ILE A 142 1.86 -0.48 -13.36
C ILE A 142 0.70 0.49 -13.60
N PHE A 143 0.31 1.25 -12.58
CA PHE A 143 -0.67 2.31 -12.74
C PHE A 143 -0.28 3.59 -11.99
N VAL A 144 -0.92 4.69 -12.36
CA VAL A 144 -0.78 5.97 -11.68
C VAL A 144 -2.15 6.50 -11.28
N SER A 145 -2.24 7.12 -10.12
CA SER A 145 -3.39 7.92 -9.71
C SER A 145 -2.99 9.38 -9.65
N ILE A 146 -3.61 10.20 -10.49
CA ILE A 146 -3.35 11.63 -10.60
C ILE A 146 -4.37 12.37 -9.74
N GLU A 147 -4.23 12.24 -8.43
CA GLU A 147 -5.15 12.81 -7.44
C GLU A 147 -4.40 13.37 -6.22
N PRO A 148 -4.71 14.61 -5.82
CA PRO A 148 -5.50 15.62 -6.53
C PRO A 148 -4.72 16.23 -7.69
N LEU A 149 -5.41 16.58 -8.78
CA LEU A 149 -4.81 17.32 -9.89
C LEU A 149 -4.62 18.79 -9.49
N LEU A 150 -3.48 19.11 -8.90
CA LEU A 150 -3.17 20.45 -8.36
C LEU A 150 -2.61 21.40 -9.41
N ARG A 151 -2.11 20.89 -10.53
CA ARG A 151 -1.47 21.68 -11.60
C ARG A 151 -1.74 21.05 -12.96
N PRO A 152 -1.87 21.87 -14.03
CA PRO A 152 -2.02 21.31 -15.37
C PRO A 152 -0.76 20.53 -15.77
N PHE A 153 -0.95 19.34 -16.32
CA PHE A 153 0.12 18.58 -16.95
C PHE A 153 0.35 19.09 -18.37
N MET A 154 1.51 19.66 -18.63
CA MET A 154 1.90 20.05 -19.98
C MET A 154 2.24 18.85 -20.86
N LYS A 155 2.88 17.84 -20.26
CA LYS A 155 3.18 16.55 -20.88
C LYS A 155 3.21 15.49 -19.80
N PHE A 156 2.58 14.37 -20.05
CA PHE A 156 2.61 13.19 -19.21
C PHE A 156 3.12 12.00 -20.02
N ASP A 157 4.22 11.43 -19.61
CA ASP A 157 4.76 10.24 -20.27
C ASP A 157 4.06 8.99 -19.76
N VAL A 158 3.21 8.42 -20.59
CA VAL A 158 2.43 7.21 -20.27
C VAL A 158 3.12 5.91 -20.65
N ARG A 159 4.33 5.99 -21.21
CA ARG A 159 5.06 4.78 -21.61
C ARG A 159 5.37 3.91 -20.40
N GLY A 160 5.04 2.64 -20.50
CA GLY A 160 5.21 1.67 -19.43
C GLY A 160 4.11 1.68 -18.37
N LEU A 161 3.03 2.47 -18.55
CA LEU A 161 1.85 2.38 -17.72
C LEU A 161 0.80 1.46 -18.36
N ASP A 162 0.19 0.61 -17.56
CA ASP A 162 -0.97 -0.20 -17.95
C ASP A 162 -2.29 0.55 -17.70
N TRP A 163 -2.31 1.50 -16.75
CA TRP A 163 -3.52 2.22 -16.36
C TRP A 163 -3.20 3.58 -15.72
N ALA A 164 -4.05 4.57 -15.98
CA ALA A 164 -4.02 5.87 -15.32
C ALA A 164 -5.42 6.22 -14.79
N ILE A 165 -5.47 6.73 -13.56
CA ILE A 165 -6.66 7.29 -12.93
C ILE A 165 -6.46 8.81 -12.90
N VAL A 166 -7.47 9.57 -13.38
CA VAL A 166 -7.45 11.05 -13.46
C VAL A 166 -8.72 11.60 -12.86
#